data_39132f6653f47052bae69e85f80765e7
#
_entry.id   39132f6653f47052bae69e85f80765e7
#
_cell.length_a   1.000
_cell.length_b   1.000
_cell.length_c   1.000
_cell.angle_alpha   90.00
_cell.angle_beta   90.00
_cell.angle_gamma   90.00
#
_symmetry.space_group_name_H-M   'P 1'
#
loop_
_entity.id
_entity.type
_entity.pdbx_description
1 polymer ?
#
loop_
_entity_poly.entity_id
_entity_poly.type
_entity_poly.pdbx_seq_one_letter_code
_entity_poly.pdbx_strand_id
1 'polypeptide(L)'
;MLRWDDSILDIREQYPLDLELTNEICDDRCCKHPGGRNCYMTTDFYVIYKDGSEKAFSVKTSKKLLNKKRTKEKLDIERCYWEKFRHVPYEIVFKEDMNVVFAENIRIVSKFYNASSVFDEMSMLKHMIATKRIQVDMESEPLDFPYLLEQYREALPEVKGGVPVCQTHSA
;
A
#
# COMPACT_ATOMS: atom_id res chain seq x y z
N MET A 1 -0.75 -2.27 3.02
CA MET A 1 -2.14 -2.15 2.54
C MET A 1 -2.17 -2.01 1.02
N LEU A 2 -1.58 -0.99 0.37
CA LEU A 2 -1.61 -0.87 -1.10
C LEU A 2 -1.10 -2.15 -1.81
N ARG A 3 0.00 -2.73 -1.35
CA ARG A 3 0.53 -3.99 -1.92
C ARG A 3 -0.36 -5.23 -1.74
N TRP A 4 -1.41 -5.11 -0.94
CA TRP A 4 -2.40 -6.17 -0.74
C TRP A 4 -3.57 -6.09 -1.73
N ASP A 5 -3.70 -4.98 -2.42
CA ASP A 5 -4.76 -4.75 -3.41
C ASP A 5 -4.33 -5.31 -4.77
N ASP A 6 -5.02 -6.35 -5.21
CA ASP A 6 -4.73 -7.03 -6.48
C ASP A 6 -5.14 -6.21 -7.72
N SER A 7 -5.90 -5.14 -7.55
CA SER A 7 -6.22 -4.21 -8.64
C SER A 7 -5.05 -3.32 -9.02
N ILE A 8 -4.03 -3.21 -8.15
CA ILE A 8 -2.87 -2.36 -8.38
C ILE A 8 -1.86 -3.07 -9.29
N LEU A 9 -1.41 -2.34 -10.30
CA LEU A 9 -0.36 -2.76 -11.24
C LEU A 9 1.02 -2.30 -10.78
N ASP A 10 1.15 -1.02 -10.36
CA ASP A 10 2.43 -0.43 -9.98
C ASP A 10 2.26 0.58 -8.83
N ILE A 11 3.24 0.62 -7.92
CA ILE A 11 3.29 1.54 -6.79
C ILE A 11 4.65 2.24 -6.80
N ARG A 12 4.64 3.55 -6.96
CA ARG A 12 5.84 4.39 -6.92
C ARG A 12 5.84 5.21 -5.63
N GLU A 13 6.77 4.88 -4.76
CA GLU A 13 6.94 5.55 -3.47
C GLU A 13 7.80 6.81 -3.64
N GLN A 14 7.50 7.86 -2.88
CA GLN A 14 8.20 9.15 -2.90
C GLN A 14 8.37 9.71 -4.32
N TYR A 15 7.27 9.68 -5.08
CA TYR A 15 7.26 10.10 -6.48
C TYR A 15 7.63 11.59 -6.59
N PRO A 16 8.71 11.94 -7.32
CA PRO A 16 9.13 13.32 -7.46
C PRO A 16 8.16 14.09 -8.37
N LEU A 17 7.76 15.27 -7.93
CA LEU A 17 6.95 16.20 -8.71
C LEU A 17 7.85 17.04 -9.61
N ASP A 18 7.35 17.39 -10.77
CA ASP A 18 8.07 18.29 -11.70
C ASP A 18 8.40 19.62 -11.02
N LEU A 19 9.66 20.03 -11.11
CA LEU A 19 10.19 21.19 -10.39
C LEU A 19 9.68 22.51 -10.97
N GLU A 20 9.61 22.61 -12.29
CA GLU A 20 9.16 23.84 -12.96
C GLU A 20 7.68 24.06 -12.68
N LEU A 21 6.89 23.02 -12.84
CA LEU A 21 5.46 23.06 -12.58
C LEU A 21 5.12 23.35 -11.10
N THR A 22 5.87 22.75 -10.16
CA THR A 22 5.65 23.06 -8.72
C THR A 22 6.05 24.49 -8.35
N ASN A 23 7.08 25.07 -8.99
CA ASN A 23 7.42 26.47 -8.85
C ASN A 23 6.32 27.39 -9.42
N GLU A 24 5.80 27.09 -10.61
CA GLU A 24 4.69 27.80 -11.24
C GLU A 24 3.44 27.81 -10.33
N ILE A 25 3.05 26.64 -9.80
CA ILE A 25 1.94 26.53 -8.84
C ILE A 25 2.18 27.39 -7.60
N CYS A 26 3.42 27.47 -7.11
CA CYS A 26 3.74 28.29 -5.93
C CYS A 26 3.66 29.78 -6.24
N ASP A 27 4.12 30.20 -7.41
CA ASP A 27 4.06 31.61 -7.85
C ASP A 27 2.60 32.05 -8.03
N ASP A 28 1.77 31.26 -8.71
CA ASP A 28 0.34 31.53 -8.90
C ASP A 28 -0.43 31.63 -7.58
N ARG A 29 -0.02 30.85 -6.58
CA ARG A 29 -0.66 30.83 -5.25
C ARG A 29 0.00 31.81 -4.26
N CYS A 30 0.97 32.57 -4.68
CA CYS A 30 1.76 33.49 -3.83
C CYS A 30 2.29 32.78 -2.57
N CYS A 31 2.75 31.54 -2.68
CA CYS A 31 3.32 30.77 -1.58
C CYS A 31 4.79 30.41 -1.84
N LYS A 32 5.54 30.15 -0.76
CA LYS A 32 6.94 29.73 -0.89
C LYS A 32 7.02 28.25 -1.26
N HIS A 33 7.83 27.93 -2.27
CA HIS A 33 8.12 26.53 -2.60
C HIS A 33 8.70 25.79 -1.37
N PRO A 34 8.20 24.58 -1.04
CA PRO A 34 8.75 23.75 0.02
C PRO A 34 10.20 23.36 -0.27
N GLY A 35 11.13 23.72 0.66
CA GLY A 35 12.55 23.45 0.48
C GLY A 35 13.29 24.46 -0.41
N GLY A 36 12.58 25.39 -1.09
CA GLY A 36 13.14 26.37 -2.01
C GLY A 36 13.02 25.94 -3.48
N ARG A 37 13.26 26.88 -4.40
CA ARG A 37 12.99 26.72 -5.83
C ARG A 37 13.79 25.60 -6.53
N ASN A 38 14.88 25.15 -5.92
CA ASN A 38 15.73 24.09 -6.47
C ASN A 38 15.51 22.72 -5.80
N CYS A 39 14.49 22.60 -4.95
CA CYS A 39 14.17 21.36 -4.24
C CYS A 39 12.93 20.71 -4.83
N TYR A 40 13.02 19.41 -5.15
CA TYR A 40 11.85 18.65 -5.56
C TYR A 40 10.90 18.40 -4.39
N MET A 41 9.61 18.55 -4.64
CA MET A 41 8.58 17.98 -3.79
C MET A 41 8.37 16.52 -4.19
N THR A 42 7.91 15.70 -3.24
CA THR A 42 7.51 14.32 -3.52
C THR A 42 6.10 14.08 -3.01
N THR A 43 5.35 13.24 -3.70
CA THR A 43 4.11 12.63 -3.21
C THR A 43 4.42 11.25 -2.64
N ASP A 44 3.80 10.89 -1.52
CA ASP A 44 4.16 9.66 -0.80
C ASP A 44 3.97 8.40 -1.64
N PHE A 45 2.84 8.31 -2.40
CA PHE A 45 2.57 7.20 -3.31
C PHE A 45 1.88 7.69 -4.59
N TYR A 46 2.35 7.21 -5.71
CA TYR A 46 1.67 7.27 -7.00
C TYR A 46 1.37 5.85 -7.47
N VAL A 47 0.10 5.55 -7.71
CA VAL A 47 -0.42 4.21 -7.93
C VAL A 47 -1.03 4.12 -9.31
N ILE A 48 -0.69 3.06 -10.03
CA ILE A 48 -1.28 2.72 -11.33
C ILE A 48 -2.06 1.42 -11.15
N TYR A 49 -3.33 1.44 -11.54
CA TYR A 49 -4.21 0.28 -11.47
C TYR A 49 -4.19 -0.55 -12.77
N LYS A 50 -4.62 -1.80 -12.70
CA LYS A 50 -4.67 -2.72 -13.85
C LYS A 50 -5.63 -2.28 -14.96
N ASP A 51 -6.62 -1.49 -14.62
CA ASP A 51 -7.58 -0.89 -15.58
C ASP A 51 -7.03 0.36 -16.28
N GLY A 52 -5.78 0.74 -15.97
CA GLY A 52 -5.11 1.92 -16.50
C GLY A 52 -5.45 3.21 -15.75
N SER A 53 -6.31 3.17 -14.73
CA SER A 53 -6.54 4.35 -13.88
C SER A 53 -5.33 4.62 -12.98
N GLU A 54 -5.23 5.87 -12.53
CA GLU A 54 -4.11 6.34 -11.72
C GLU A 54 -4.64 7.05 -10.47
N LYS A 55 -3.88 7.05 -9.39
CA LYS A 55 -4.20 7.80 -8.18
C LYS A 55 -2.95 8.16 -7.39
N ALA A 56 -2.93 9.36 -6.83
CA ALA A 56 -1.85 9.84 -5.98
C ALA A 56 -2.31 9.96 -4.52
N PHE A 57 -1.41 9.62 -3.58
CA PHE A 57 -1.72 9.63 -2.17
C PHE A 57 -0.64 10.35 -1.37
N SER A 58 -1.06 11.22 -0.45
CA SER A 58 -0.21 11.71 0.63
C SER A 58 -0.64 11.13 1.97
N VAL A 59 0.30 10.64 2.74
CA VAL A 59 0.04 10.03 4.05
C VAL A 59 0.41 11.00 5.16
N LYS A 60 -0.50 11.21 6.11
CA LYS A 60 -0.27 12.04 7.29
C LYS A 60 -0.62 11.26 8.55
N THR A 61 0.10 11.54 9.63
CA THR A 61 -0.10 10.83 10.90
C THR A 61 -1.44 11.18 11.54
N SER A 62 -1.92 12.42 11.40
CA SER A 62 -3.16 12.88 12.03
C SER A 62 -3.77 14.05 11.26
N LYS A 63 -5.10 14.15 11.30
CA LYS A 63 -5.88 15.28 10.78
C LYS A 63 -5.51 16.61 11.45
N LYS A 64 -5.00 16.58 12.68
CA LYS A 64 -4.50 17.78 13.39
C LYS A 64 -3.39 18.50 12.62
N LEU A 65 -2.63 17.80 11.78
CA LEU A 65 -1.60 18.41 10.93
C LEU A 65 -2.18 19.40 9.91
N LEU A 66 -3.44 19.25 9.53
CA LEU A 66 -4.13 20.19 8.64
C LEU A 66 -4.34 21.57 9.29
N ASN A 67 -4.21 21.71 10.61
CA ASN A 67 -4.28 23.00 11.27
C ASN A 67 -3.02 23.84 11.07
N LYS A 68 -1.91 23.22 10.63
CA LYS A 68 -0.66 23.92 10.34
C LYS A 68 -0.71 24.52 8.94
N LYS A 69 -0.63 25.85 8.84
CA LYS A 69 -0.66 26.60 7.58
C LYS A 69 0.31 25.99 6.54
N ARG A 70 1.55 25.72 6.93
CA ARG A 70 2.57 25.18 6.02
C ARG A 70 2.25 23.76 5.52
N THR A 71 1.60 22.95 6.33
CA THR A 71 1.15 21.62 5.90
C THR A 71 0.04 21.73 4.86
N LYS A 72 -0.94 22.63 5.08
CA LYS A 72 -1.99 22.89 4.09
C LYS A 72 -1.42 23.36 2.77
N GLU A 73 -0.52 24.35 2.80
CA GLU A 73 0.14 24.88 1.59
C GLU A 73 0.79 23.76 0.77
N LYS A 74 1.54 22.87 1.43
CA LYS A 74 2.18 21.71 0.74
C LYS A 74 1.16 20.78 0.09
N LEU A 75 0.13 20.40 0.83
CA LEU A 75 -0.92 19.51 0.33
C LEU A 75 -1.74 20.16 -0.79
N ASP A 76 -1.95 21.47 -0.73
CA ASP A 76 -2.64 22.20 -1.79
C ASP A 76 -1.81 22.31 -3.06
N ILE A 77 -0.47 22.40 -2.95
CA ILE A 77 0.44 22.32 -4.10
C ILE A 77 0.38 20.93 -4.74
N GLU A 78 0.50 19.86 -3.93
CA GLU A 78 0.40 18.47 -4.40
C GLU A 78 -0.96 18.21 -5.08
N ARG A 79 -2.06 18.65 -4.46
CA ARG A 79 -3.39 18.51 -5.05
C ARG A 79 -3.49 19.23 -6.39
N CYS A 80 -3.02 20.48 -6.46
CA CYS A 80 -3.04 21.25 -7.69
C CYS A 80 -2.23 20.55 -8.79
N TYR A 81 -1.04 20.06 -8.46
CA TYR A 81 -0.19 19.29 -9.37
C TYR A 81 -0.93 18.09 -9.95
N TRP A 82 -1.50 17.25 -9.08
CA TRP A 82 -2.13 16.01 -9.52
C TRP A 82 -3.47 16.23 -10.22
N GLU A 83 -4.38 16.97 -9.60
CA GLU A 83 -5.76 17.10 -10.10
C GLU A 83 -5.87 18.05 -11.30
N LYS A 84 -5.17 19.20 -11.27
CA LYS A 84 -5.30 20.21 -12.33
C LYS A 84 -4.37 19.99 -13.50
N PHE A 85 -3.10 19.63 -13.24
CA PHE A 85 -2.10 19.53 -14.30
C PHE A 85 -1.91 18.10 -14.80
N ARG A 86 -1.99 17.11 -13.90
CA ARG A 86 -1.84 15.71 -14.29
C ARG A 86 -3.17 15.00 -14.57
N HIS A 87 -4.30 15.59 -14.19
CA HIS A 87 -5.64 15.00 -14.27
C HIS A 87 -5.75 13.64 -13.54
N VAL A 88 -4.97 13.47 -12.47
CA VAL A 88 -4.92 12.28 -11.62
C VAL A 88 -5.59 12.60 -10.28
N PRO A 89 -6.55 11.79 -9.81
CA PRO A 89 -7.16 11.95 -8.49
C PRO A 89 -6.12 11.94 -7.39
N TYR A 90 -6.26 12.84 -6.41
CA TYR A 90 -5.36 12.97 -5.27
C TYR A 90 -6.10 12.82 -3.95
N GLU A 91 -5.58 11.97 -3.07
CA GLU A 91 -6.16 11.70 -1.77
C GLU A 91 -5.15 11.86 -0.63
N ILE A 92 -5.63 12.39 0.51
CA ILE A 92 -4.85 12.46 1.75
C ILE A 92 -5.35 11.35 2.67
N VAL A 93 -4.46 10.41 2.97
CA VAL A 93 -4.74 9.29 3.88
C VAL A 93 -4.17 9.60 5.26
N PHE A 94 -4.99 9.43 6.30
CA PHE A 94 -4.54 9.63 7.67
C PHE A 94 -4.29 8.29 8.34
N LYS A 95 -3.13 8.16 9.02
CA LYS A 95 -2.78 6.95 9.74
C LYS A 95 -3.81 6.61 10.83
N GLU A 96 -4.43 7.63 11.44
CA GLU A 96 -5.47 7.44 12.46
C GLU A 96 -6.78 6.84 11.92
N ASP A 97 -7.03 6.93 10.61
CA ASP A 97 -8.20 6.33 9.93
C ASP A 97 -7.90 4.92 9.38
N MET A 98 -6.65 4.46 9.45
CA MET A 98 -6.29 3.14 8.93
C MET A 98 -6.75 2.04 9.87
N ASN A 99 -7.27 0.95 9.31
CA ASN A 99 -7.56 -0.26 10.07
C ASN A 99 -6.24 -0.91 10.56
N VAL A 100 -5.98 -0.79 11.86
CA VAL A 100 -4.76 -1.29 12.49
C VAL A 100 -4.71 -2.82 12.46
N VAL A 101 -5.86 -3.48 12.65
CA VAL A 101 -5.98 -4.95 12.62
C VAL A 101 -5.60 -5.46 11.24
N PHE A 102 -6.19 -4.87 10.19
CA PHE A 102 -5.88 -5.22 8.81
C PHE A 102 -4.39 -5.03 8.48
N ALA A 103 -3.83 -3.88 8.86
CA ALA A 103 -2.41 -3.59 8.62
C ALA A 103 -1.49 -4.60 9.31
N GLU A 104 -1.81 -5.00 10.55
CA GLU A 104 -1.03 -5.97 11.31
C GLU A 104 -1.15 -7.38 10.74
N ASN A 105 -2.35 -7.82 10.40
CA ASN A 105 -2.58 -9.11 9.76
C ASN A 105 -1.80 -9.23 8.45
N ILE A 106 -1.86 -8.20 7.58
CA ILE A 106 -1.04 -8.15 6.36
C ILE A 106 0.45 -8.22 6.69
N ARG A 107 0.92 -7.46 7.69
CA ARG A 107 2.34 -7.43 8.08
C ARG A 107 2.85 -8.81 8.49
N ILE A 108 2.01 -9.61 9.15
CA ILE A 108 2.37 -10.96 9.57
C ILE A 108 2.45 -11.89 8.37
N VAL A 109 1.40 -11.96 7.55
CA VAL A 109 1.32 -12.95 6.46
C VAL A 109 2.22 -12.60 5.28
N SER A 110 2.45 -11.32 4.98
CA SER A 110 3.27 -10.89 3.84
C SER A 110 4.73 -11.35 3.89
N LYS A 111 5.24 -11.68 5.07
CA LYS A 111 6.57 -12.29 5.24
C LYS A 111 6.68 -13.67 4.59
N PHE A 112 5.55 -14.33 4.39
CA PHE A 112 5.42 -15.66 3.80
C PHE A 112 4.94 -15.62 2.35
N TYR A 113 4.96 -14.46 1.69
CA TYR A 113 4.54 -14.33 0.30
C TYR A 113 5.40 -15.18 -0.64
N ASN A 114 6.71 -15.25 -0.40
CA ASN A 114 7.61 -16.10 -1.17
C ASN A 114 7.59 -17.53 -0.65
N ALA A 115 7.49 -18.51 -1.57
CA ALA A 115 7.48 -19.93 -1.24
C ALA A 115 8.76 -20.40 -0.48
N SER A 116 9.88 -19.71 -0.67
CA SER A 116 11.14 -19.98 0.07
C SER A 116 11.04 -19.76 1.58
N SER A 117 9.99 -19.05 2.05
CA SER A 117 9.72 -18.83 3.47
C SER A 117 8.85 -19.93 4.10
N VAL A 118 8.50 -20.98 3.33
CA VAL A 118 7.62 -22.07 3.76
C VAL A 118 8.49 -23.29 4.16
N PHE A 119 8.41 -23.69 5.42
CA PHE A 119 9.18 -24.80 5.99
C PHE A 119 8.36 -25.73 6.91
N ASP A 120 7.14 -25.34 7.28
CA ASP A 120 6.19 -26.11 8.10
C ASP A 120 4.74 -25.81 7.73
N GLU A 121 3.78 -26.52 8.35
CA GLU A 121 2.35 -26.32 8.10
C GLU A 121 1.88 -24.89 8.43
N MET A 122 2.41 -24.28 9.49
CA MET A 122 2.05 -22.93 9.91
C MET A 122 2.54 -21.87 8.92
N SER A 123 3.74 -22.02 8.41
CA SER A 123 4.28 -21.14 7.36
C SER A 123 3.57 -21.36 6.02
N MET A 124 3.15 -22.61 5.73
CA MET A 124 2.32 -22.92 4.57
C MET A 124 0.94 -22.23 4.66
N LEU A 125 0.27 -22.32 5.80
CA LEU A 125 -1.00 -21.61 6.03
C LEU A 125 -0.84 -20.10 5.76
N LYS A 126 0.19 -19.48 6.36
CA LYS A 126 0.46 -18.04 6.17
C LYS A 126 0.77 -17.70 4.70
N HIS A 127 1.49 -18.57 4.00
CA HIS A 127 1.74 -18.43 2.56
C HIS A 127 0.44 -18.50 1.75
N MET A 128 -0.44 -19.46 2.06
CA MET A 128 -1.73 -19.60 1.37
C MET A 128 -2.63 -18.39 1.60
N ILE A 129 -2.63 -17.81 2.81
CA ILE A 129 -3.33 -16.56 3.11
C ILE A 129 -2.67 -15.39 2.36
N ALA A 130 -1.32 -15.27 2.41
CA ALA A 130 -0.59 -14.19 1.75
C ALA A 130 -0.80 -14.17 0.23
N THR A 131 -0.92 -15.36 -0.39
CA THR A 131 -1.18 -15.54 -1.83
C THR A 131 -2.67 -15.61 -2.16
N LYS A 132 -3.55 -15.36 -1.17
CA LYS A 132 -5.02 -15.34 -1.29
C LYS A 132 -5.64 -16.65 -1.76
N ARG A 133 -4.94 -17.77 -1.62
CA ARG A 133 -5.47 -19.11 -1.87
C ARG A 133 -6.41 -19.57 -0.76
N ILE A 134 -6.18 -19.10 0.47
CA ILE A 134 -7.10 -19.21 1.61
C ILE A 134 -7.57 -17.80 1.92
N GLN A 135 -8.88 -17.61 1.91
CA GLN A 135 -9.52 -16.33 2.25
C GLN A 135 -9.97 -16.35 3.70
N VAL A 136 -9.55 -15.36 4.46
CA VAL A 136 -9.92 -15.16 5.86
C VAL A 136 -10.31 -13.71 6.09
N ASP A 137 -11.07 -13.44 7.15
CA ASP A 137 -11.35 -12.07 7.54
C ASP A 137 -10.06 -11.41 8.10
N MET A 138 -9.55 -10.47 7.33
CA MET A 138 -8.33 -9.74 7.66
C MET A 138 -8.59 -8.46 8.45
N GLU A 139 -9.85 -8.02 8.57
CA GLU A 139 -10.20 -6.66 8.99
C GLU A 139 -10.82 -6.59 10.38
N SER A 140 -11.57 -7.61 10.80
CA SER A 140 -12.38 -7.55 12.03
C SER A 140 -11.55 -7.79 13.28
N GLU A 141 -10.63 -8.77 13.25
CA GLU A 141 -9.82 -9.16 14.40
C GLU A 141 -8.44 -9.70 14.04
N PRO A 142 -7.49 -9.74 14.97
CA PRO A 142 -6.20 -10.39 14.77
C PRO A 142 -6.39 -11.87 14.42
N LEU A 143 -5.64 -12.36 13.39
CA LEU A 143 -5.74 -13.75 12.96
C LEU A 143 -5.26 -14.72 14.06
N ASP A 144 -6.15 -15.63 14.48
CA ASP A 144 -5.81 -16.79 15.32
C ASP A 144 -5.24 -17.92 14.46
N PHE A 145 -3.92 -17.90 14.24
CA PHE A 145 -3.25 -18.87 13.39
C PHE A 145 -3.36 -20.32 13.87
N PRO A 146 -3.28 -20.65 15.17
CA PRO A 146 -3.56 -21.99 15.67
C PRO A 146 -4.95 -22.49 15.27
N TYR A 147 -5.99 -21.70 15.48
CA TYR A 147 -7.35 -22.04 15.08
C TYR A 147 -7.50 -22.21 13.57
N LEU A 148 -6.95 -21.28 12.78
CA LEU A 148 -6.97 -21.36 11.32
C LEU A 148 -6.20 -22.59 10.81
N LEU A 149 -5.08 -22.95 11.44
CA LEU A 149 -4.33 -24.14 11.06
C LEU A 149 -5.14 -25.40 11.25
N GLU A 150 -5.86 -25.51 12.37
CA GLU A 150 -6.74 -26.66 12.63
C GLU A 150 -7.88 -26.72 11.60
N GLN A 151 -8.48 -25.58 11.28
CA GLN A 151 -9.58 -25.46 10.30
C GLN A 151 -9.17 -25.83 8.88
N TYR A 152 -7.97 -25.44 8.45
CA TYR A 152 -7.53 -25.58 7.07
C TYR A 152 -6.50 -26.69 6.84
N ARG A 153 -6.13 -27.46 7.86
CA ARG A 153 -5.06 -28.48 7.79
C ARG A 153 -5.22 -29.45 6.61
N GLU A 154 -6.41 -29.94 6.36
CA GLU A 154 -6.68 -30.86 5.26
C GLU A 154 -6.57 -30.24 3.87
N ALA A 155 -6.70 -28.91 3.78
CA ALA A 155 -6.57 -28.16 2.53
C ALA A 155 -5.13 -27.70 2.25
N LEU A 156 -4.21 -27.87 3.20
CA LEU A 156 -2.82 -27.46 3.01
C LEU A 156 -2.06 -28.47 2.16
N PRO A 157 -1.28 -28.02 1.15
CA PRO A 157 -0.34 -28.89 0.45
C PRO A 157 0.70 -29.49 1.40
N GLU A 158 1.13 -30.73 1.14
CA GLU A 158 2.24 -31.33 1.88
C GLU A 158 3.53 -30.49 1.75
N VAL A 159 4.17 -30.20 2.87
CA VAL A 159 5.47 -29.51 2.90
C VAL A 159 6.57 -30.57 2.92
N LYS A 160 7.19 -30.82 1.76
CA LYS A 160 8.36 -31.72 1.66
C LYS A 160 9.63 -30.89 1.45
N GLY A 161 10.51 -30.91 2.46
CA GLY A 161 11.89 -30.39 2.33
C GLY A 161 12.02 -28.91 1.92
N GLY A 162 11.14 -28.03 2.37
CA GLY A 162 11.26 -26.57 2.17
C GLY A 162 10.85 -26.04 0.79
N VAL A 163 10.26 -26.86 -0.07
CA VAL A 163 9.67 -26.43 -1.34
C VAL A 163 8.23 -26.95 -1.43
N PRO A 164 7.23 -26.10 -1.63
CA PRO A 164 5.86 -26.55 -1.85
C PRO A 164 5.77 -27.33 -3.17
N VAL A 165 5.31 -28.57 -3.11
CA VAL A 165 5.04 -29.37 -4.31
C VAL A 165 3.71 -28.88 -4.88
N CYS A 166 3.74 -28.03 -5.90
CA CYS A 166 2.58 -27.72 -6.72
C CYS A 166 2.17 -29.00 -7.48
N GLN A 167 1.03 -29.58 -7.14
CA GLN A 167 0.41 -30.57 -8.00
C GLN A 167 -0.08 -29.86 -9.27
N THR A 168 0.65 -30.06 -10.37
CA THR A 168 0.17 -29.70 -11.70
C THR A 168 -0.99 -30.66 -12.03
N HIS A 169 -2.21 -30.16 -11.97
CA HIS A 169 -3.34 -30.85 -12.60
C HIS A 169 -3.15 -30.71 -14.10
N SER A 170 -2.61 -31.76 -14.69
CA SER A 170 -2.66 -31.96 -16.14
C SER A 170 -4.12 -32.28 -16.50
N ALA A 171 -4.74 -31.40 -17.26
CA ALA A 171 -5.98 -31.68 -17.99
C ALA A 171 -5.63 -31.92 -19.46
#